data_ad92ab2b9191ffba946ffacb67c89cfe
#
_entry.id   ad92ab2b9191ffba946ffacb67c89cfe
#
_cell.length_a   1.000
_cell.length_b   1.000
_cell.length_c   1.000
_cell.angle_alpha   90.00
_cell.angle_beta   90.00
_cell.angle_gamma   90.00
#
_symmetry.space_group_name_H-M   'P 1'
#
loop_
_entity.id
_entity.type
_entity.pdbx_description
1 polymer ?
#
loop_
_entity_poly.entity_id
_entity_poly.type
_entity_poly.pdbx_seq_one_letter_code
_entity_poly.pdbx_strand_id
1 'polypeptide(L)'
;DLPVPVAAGNVVSAEGARALIEAGADIVKVGVGPGAMCTTRMMTGVGRPQFSAVLECAEAARDLGKHVWADGGVRHPRDVALALAAGASSVMIGSWFAGTHESPGDLLEDSQGRAYKVSFGMASARAVANRTAGESAYDRARKGLYEEGISSSRMYLDPARPGVEDLIDEICAGVRSAATYAGATTLALVVVDNLGAGP
;
A
#
# COMPACT_ATOMS: atom_id res chain seq x y z
N ASP A 1 -23.05 12.89 -8.94
CA ASP A 1 -22.93 11.65 -8.14
C ASP A 1 -22.51 10.52 -9.05
N LEU A 2 -21.41 9.85 -8.71
CA LEU A 2 -20.98 8.65 -9.41
C LEU A 2 -21.75 7.44 -8.86
N PRO A 3 -22.18 6.48 -9.71
CA PRO A 3 -22.92 5.29 -9.26
C PRO A 3 -22.01 4.21 -8.62
N VAL A 4 -20.77 4.54 -8.30
CA VAL A 4 -19.76 3.65 -7.74
C VAL A 4 -19.01 4.34 -6.60
N PRO A 5 -18.50 3.60 -5.59
CA PRO A 5 -17.67 4.18 -4.54
C PRO A 5 -16.40 4.84 -5.10
N VAL A 6 -16.05 5.99 -4.55
CA VAL A 6 -14.84 6.74 -4.93
C VAL A 6 -13.76 6.56 -3.88
N ALA A 7 -12.61 6.04 -4.29
CA ALA A 7 -11.41 5.99 -3.47
C ALA A 7 -10.46 7.13 -3.84
N ALA A 8 -10.06 7.94 -2.86
CA ALA A 8 -9.16 9.07 -3.05
C ALA A 8 -7.98 9.06 -2.06
N GLY A 9 -6.88 9.66 -2.44
CA GLY A 9 -5.66 9.74 -1.59
C GLY A 9 -4.42 10.06 -2.42
N ASN A 10 -3.24 9.99 -1.82
CA ASN A 10 -2.99 9.46 -0.46
C ASN A 10 -2.80 10.60 0.53
N VAL A 11 -3.25 10.38 1.75
CA VAL A 11 -3.11 11.28 2.89
C VAL A 11 -2.51 10.54 4.10
N VAL A 12 -2.10 11.29 5.14
CA VAL A 12 -1.50 10.73 6.36
C VAL A 12 -2.00 11.41 7.64
N SER A 13 -3.00 12.27 7.55
CA SER A 13 -3.56 13.00 8.70
C SER A 13 -5.09 12.95 8.72
N ALA A 14 -5.69 13.10 9.90
CA ALA A 14 -7.12 13.18 10.08
C ALA A 14 -7.75 14.32 9.26
N GLU A 15 -7.08 15.48 9.20
CA GLU A 15 -7.53 16.63 8.43
C GLU A 15 -7.61 16.32 6.94
N GLY A 16 -6.57 15.70 6.39
CA GLY A 16 -6.55 15.26 5.00
C GLY A 16 -7.63 14.22 4.69
N ALA A 17 -7.87 13.29 5.62
CA ALA A 17 -8.93 12.30 5.48
C ALA A 17 -10.33 12.96 5.47
N ARG A 18 -10.60 13.87 6.42
CA ARG A 18 -11.86 14.62 6.47
C ARG A 18 -12.09 15.44 5.20
N ALA A 19 -11.07 16.16 4.74
CA ALA A 19 -11.17 16.98 3.53
C ALA A 19 -11.53 16.16 2.27
N LEU A 20 -10.94 14.97 2.11
CA LEU A 20 -11.29 14.07 0.99
C LEU A 20 -12.71 13.53 1.11
N ILE A 21 -13.15 13.16 2.30
CA ILE A 21 -14.51 12.66 2.55
C ILE A 21 -15.54 13.75 2.30
N GLU A 22 -15.33 14.97 2.78
CA GLU A 22 -16.18 16.12 2.54
C GLU A 22 -16.27 16.50 1.06
N ALA A 23 -15.18 16.24 0.30
CA ALA A 23 -15.18 16.40 -1.16
C ALA A 23 -15.88 15.23 -1.91
N GLY A 24 -16.38 14.21 -1.21
CA GLY A 24 -17.18 13.13 -1.78
C GLY A 24 -16.46 11.77 -1.87
N ALA A 25 -15.31 11.60 -1.23
CA ALA A 25 -14.67 10.28 -1.20
C ALA A 25 -15.42 9.32 -0.26
N ASP A 26 -15.60 8.09 -0.69
CA ASP A 26 -16.15 6.99 0.12
C ASP A 26 -15.05 6.21 0.84
N ILE A 27 -13.87 6.18 0.25
CA ILE A 27 -12.71 5.47 0.75
C ILE A 27 -11.49 6.40 0.69
N VAL A 28 -10.78 6.48 1.80
CA VAL A 28 -9.54 7.27 1.87
C VAL A 28 -8.34 6.34 1.82
N LYS A 29 -7.45 6.52 0.85
CA LYS A 29 -6.17 5.81 0.79
C LYS A 29 -5.14 6.52 1.65
N VAL A 30 -4.55 5.77 2.59
CA VAL A 30 -3.61 6.29 3.59
C VAL A 30 -2.22 5.73 3.36
N GLY A 31 -1.25 6.62 3.20
CA GLY A 31 0.16 6.27 3.09
C GLY A 31 0.92 7.21 2.15
N VAL A 32 1.95 7.87 2.67
CA VAL A 32 2.91 8.66 1.89
C VAL A 32 4.30 8.10 2.16
N GLY A 33 4.89 7.48 1.14
CA GLY A 33 6.23 6.94 1.17
C GLY A 33 6.47 5.64 1.95
N PRO A 34 5.47 4.82 2.37
CA PRO A 34 5.77 3.57 3.06
C PRO A 34 6.15 2.43 2.12
N GLY A 35 5.88 2.54 0.83
CA GLY A 35 6.11 1.50 -0.17
C GLY A 35 7.59 1.22 -0.40
N ALA A 36 7.94 -0.04 -0.70
CA ALA A 36 9.32 -0.47 -0.91
C ALA A 36 9.97 0.19 -2.15
N MET A 37 9.19 0.53 -3.17
CA MET A 37 9.66 1.23 -4.38
C MET A 37 9.61 2.75 -4.26
N CYS A 38 9.08 3.29 -3.15
CA CYS A 38 8.89 4.72 -2.95
C CYS A 38 10.11 5.34 -2.26
N THR A 39 10.63 6.42 -2.82
CA THR A 39 11.71 7.23 -2.23
C THR A 39 11.23 8.61 -1.75
N THR A 40 9.92 8.87 -1.77
CA THR A 40 9.34 10.18 -1.39
C THR A 40 9.86 10.69 -0.06
N ARG A 41 9.89 9.85 0.98
CA ARG A 41 10.39 10.26 2.32
C ARG A 41 11.86 10.68 2.30
N MET A 42 12.68 10.00 1.50
CA MET A 42 14.10 10.32 1.36
C MET A 42 14.31 11.61 0.56
N MET A 43 13.49 11.81 -0.46
CA MET A 43 13.64 12.92 -1.41
C MET A 43 13.01 14.22 -0.90
N THR A 44 11.90 14.14 -0.17
CA THR A 44 11.11 15.32 0.22
C THR A 44 11.10 15.57 1.73
N GLY A 45 11.50 14.58 2.54
CA GLY A 45 11.34 14.62 3.99
C GLY A 45 9.88 14.45 4.45
N VAL A 46 8.94 14.29 3.52
CA VAL A 46 7.50 14.15 3.82
C VAL A 46 7.15 12.68 4.01
N GLY A 47 6.40 12.41 5.09
CA GLY A 47 5.90 11.07 5.40
C GLY A 47 5.54 10.95 6.88
N ARG A 48 4.87 9.84 7.19
CA ARG A 48 4.48 9.49 8.56
C ARG A 48 4.60 7.98 8.75
N PRO A 49 4.92 7.48 9.95
CA PRO A 49 4.83 6.05 10.24
C PRO A 49 3.44 5.51 9.89
N GLN A 50 3.40 4.41 9.11
CA GLN A 50 2.14 3.97 8.47
C GLN A 50 1.07 3.59 9.49
N PHE A 51 1.43 2.90 10.57
CA PHE A 51 0.48 2.53 11.63
C PHE A 51 -0.22 3.75 12.23
N SER A 52 0.56 4.77 12.63
CA SER A 52 0.03 6.01 13.22
C SER A 52 -0.85 6.79 12.22
N ALA A 53 -0.46 6.81 10.93
CA ALA A 53 -1.26 7.45 9.90
C ALA A 53 -2.60 6.75 9.69
N VAL A 54 -2.59 5.42 9.62
CA VAL A 54 -3.83 4.62 9.45
C VAL A 54 -4.73 4.78 10.65
N LEU A 55 -4.20 4.70 11.88
CA LEU A 55 -4.99 4.83 13.11
C LEU A 55 -5.75 6.15 13.15
N GLU A 56 -5.06 7.27 12.94
CA GLU A 56 -5.65 8.60 12.97
C GLU A 56 -6.66 8.84 11.83
N CYS A 57 -6.31 8.43 10.60
CA CYS A 57 -7.21 8.57 9.46
C CYS A 57 -8.45 7.66 9.57
N ALA A 58 -8.31 6.46 10.12
CA ALA A 58 -9.42 5.52 10.31
C ALA A 58 -10.40 6.01 11.37
N GLU A 59 -9.92 6.63 12.45
CA GLU A 59 -10.77 7.30 13.41
C GLU A 59 -11.59 8.40 12.75
N ALA A 60 -10.93 9.29 12.02
CA ALA A 60 -11.60 10.40 11.31
C ALA A 60 -12.62 9.91 10.26
N ALA A 61 -12.31 8.84 9.53
CA ALA A 61 -13.22 8.28 8.54
C ALA A 61 -14.43 7.59 9.19
N ARG A 62 -14.23 6.90 10.31
CA ARG A 62 -15.29 6.23 11.08
C ARG A 62 -16.32 7.22 11.60
N ASP A 63 -15.87 8.37 12.12
CA ASP A 63 -16.75 9.46 12.57
C ASP A 63 -17.70 9.95 11.46
N LEU A 64 -17.28 9.84 10.21
CA LEU A 64 -18.03 10.24 9.03
C LEU A 64 -18.69 9.06 8.28
N GLY A 65 -18.67 7.86 8.86
CA GLY A 65 -19.26 6.65 8.25
C GLY A 65 -18.56 6.18 6.97
N LYS A 66 -17.26 6.46 6.84
CA LYS A 66 -16.46 6.14 5.65
C LYS A 66 -15.31 5.17 5.99
N HIS A 67 -14.56 4.75 4.97
CA HIS A 67 -13.58 3.68 5.04
C HIS A 67 -12.15 4.17 4.75
N VAL A 68 -11.17 3.41 5.26
CA VAL A 68 -9.74 3.63 5.00
C VAL A 68 -9.12 2.39 4.37
N TRP A 69 -8.33 2.60 3.32
CA TRP A 69 -7.39 1.60 2.79
C TRP A 69 -5.97 1.97 3.20
N ALA A 70 -5.27 1.07 3.89
CA ALA A 70 -3.86 1.22 4.20
C ALA A 70 -3.02 0.87 2.97
N ASP A 71 -2.28 1.85 2.42
CA ASP A 71 -1.54 1.69 1.17
C ASP A 71 -0.03 1.74 1.41
N GLY A 72 0.61 0.60 1.19
CA GLY A 72 2.06 0.45 1.21
C GLY A 72 2.66 0.05 2.56
N GLY A 73 3.93 -0.34 2.52
CA GLY A 73 4.71 -0.74 3.71
C GLY A 73 4.48 -2.18 4.18
N VAL A 74 3.77 -2.99 3.41
CA VAL A 74 3.43 -4.37 3.76
C VAL A 74 4.47 -5.35 3.23
N ARG A 75 5.05 -6.13 4.13
CA ARG A 75 6.08 -7.15 3.83
C ARG A 75 5.80 -8.50 4.48
N HIS A 76 4.96 -8.51 5.51
CA HIS A 76 4.64 -9.70 6.31
C HIS A 76 3.17 -9.71 6.70
N PRO A 77 2.57 -10.87 7.03
CA PRO A 77 1.20 -10.97 7.51
C PRO A 77 0.90 -10.06 8.71
N ARG A 78 1.88 -9.86 9.60
CA ARG A 78 1.76 -8.94 10.74
C ARG A 78 1.44 -7.50 10.32
N ASP A 79 1.96 -7.05 9.18
CA ASP A 79 1.76 -5.68 8.73
C ASP A 79 0.30 -5.48 8.29
N VAL A 80 -0.31 -6.53 7.71
CA VAL A 80 -1.74 -6.57 7.40
C VAL A 80 -2.57 -6.59 8.70
N ALA A 81 -2.22 -7.45 9.65
CA ALA A 81 -2.90 -7.52 10.94
C ALA A 81 -2.87 -6.17 11.68
N LEU A 82 -1.72 -5.51 11.71
CA LEU A 82 -1.55 -4.18 12.31
C LEU A 82 -2.36 -3.09 11.58
N ALA A 83 -2.41 -3.12 10.26
CA ALA A 83 -3.22 -2.16 9.49
C ALA A 83 -4.72 -2.33 9.78
N LEU A 84 -5.21 -3.57 9.83
CA LEU A 84 -6.58 -3.87 10.23
C LEU A 84 -6.84 -3.46 11.69
N ALA A 85 -5.90 -3.75 12.59
CA ALA A 85 -5.97 -3.33 13.99
C ALA A 85 -5.99 -1.81 14.15
N ALA A 86 -5.33 -1.06 13.28
CA ALA A 86 -5.40 0.40 13.23
C ALA A 86 -6.71 0.94 12.63
N GLY A 87 -7.63 0.08 12.19
CA GLY A 87 -8.95 0.46 11.68
C GLY A 87 -9.07 0.54 10.16
N ALA A 88 -8.07 0.08 9.40
CA ALA A 88 -8.22 -0.03 7.96
C ALA A 88 -9.24 -1.12 7.61
N SER A 89 -10.09 -0.85 6.61
CA SER A 89 -11.02 -1.83 6.05
C SER A 89 -10.40 -2.72 4.99
N SER A 90 -9.30 -2.27 4.38
CA SER A 90 -8.53 -3.02 3.39
C SER A 90 -7.07 -2.58 3.39
N VAL A 91 -6.22 -3.43 2.82
CA VAL A 91 -4.78 -3.18 2.70
C VAL A 91 -4.36 -3.32 1.25
N MET A 92 -3.69 -2.29 0.71
CA MET A 92 -3.13 -2.30 -0.63
C MET A 92 -1.68 -2.75 -0.58
N ILE A 93 -1.39 -3.82 -1.31
CA ILE A 93 -0.08 -4.48 -1.34
C ILE A 93 0.48 -4.39 -2.76
N GLY A 94 1.67 -3.80 -2.91
CA GLY A 94 2.35 -3.67 -4.19
C GLY A 94 3.51 -4.64 -4.34
N SER A 95 4.65 -4.30 -3.72
CA SER A 95 5.92 -4.99 -3.94
C SER A 95 5.89 -6.47 -3.55
N TRP A 96 5.14 -6.86 -2.55
CA TRP A 96 5.05 -8.27 -2.14
C TRP A 96 4.35 -9.12 -3.21
N PHE A 97 3.31 -8.58 -3.86
CA PHE A 97 2.64 -9.27 -4.97
C PHE A 97 3.38 -9.16 -6.31
N ALA A 98 4.32 -8.21 -6.44
CA ALA A 98 5.03 -7.99 -7.69
C ALA A 98 5.91 -9.19 -8.11
N GLY A 99 6.30 -10.06 -7.18
CA GLY A 99 7.07 -11.29 -7.42
C GLY A 99 6.19 -12.53 -7.60
N THR A 100 5.00 -12.41 -8.18
CA THR A 100 4.10 -13.54 -8.45
C THR A 100 3.84 -13.73 -9.94
N HIS A 101 3.32 -14.91 -10.33
CA HIS A 101 2.97 -15.19 -11.72
C HIS A 101 1.90 -14.24 -12.26
N GLU A 102 0.92 -13.86 -11.43
CA GLU A 102 -0.21 -13.02 -11.81
C GLU A 102 0.16 -11.53 -11.92
N SER A 103 1.31 -11.14 -11.34
CA SER A 103 1.81 -9.77 -11.48
C SER A 103 2.05 -9.43 -12.96
N PRO A 104 1.73 -8.21 -13.41
CA PRO A 104 1.98 -7.82 -14.79
C PRO A 104 3.46 -7.77 -15.13
N GLY A 105 3.77 -7.84 -16.42
CA GLY A 105 5.13 -7.82 -16.97
C GLY A 105 5.67 -9.21 -17.32
N ASP A 106 6.76 -9.22 -18.09
CA ASP A 106 7.37 -10.43 -18.57
C ASP A 106 8.09 -11.19 -17.45
N LEU A 107 7.99 -12.50 -17.48
CA LEU A 107 8.78 -13.39 -16.64
C LEU A 107 10.18 -13.51 -17.27
N LEU A 108 11.19 -13.11 -16.53
CA LEU A 108 12.58 -13.11 -16.93
C LEU A 108 13.39 -14.06 -16.03
N GLU A 109 14.58 -14.45 -16.51
CA GLU A 109 15.54 -15.24 -15.73
C GLU A 109 16.85 -14.47 -15.58
N ASP A 110 17.47 -14.59 -14.42
CA ASP A 110 18.82 -14.08 -14.22
C ASP A 110 19.89 -15.11 -14.64
N SER A 111 21.17 -14.75 -14.52
CA SER A 111 22.30 -15.64 -14.87
C SER A 111 22.40 -16.92 -14.03
N GLN A 112 21.62 -17.02 -12.96
CA GLN A 112 21.54 -18.21 -12.09
C GLN A 112 20.25 -19.03 -12.35
N GLY A 113 19.46 -18.68 -13.36
CA GLY A 113 18.20 -19.33 -13.68
C GLY A 113 17.06 -18.99 -12.72
N ARG A 114 17.18 -17.91 -11.92
CA ARG A 114 16.11 -17.50 -11.00
C ARG A 114 15.12 -16.62 -11.74
N ALA A 115 13.84 -16.99 -11.68
CA ALA A 115 12.76 -16.26 -12.29
C ALA A 115 12.46 -14.96 -11.53
N TYR A 116 12.28 -13.88 -12.26
CA TYR A 116 11.90 -12.57 -11.70
C TYR A 116 11.03 -11.75 -12.65
N LYS A 117 10.35 -10.77 -12.10
CA LYS A 117 9.67 -9.69 -12.86
C LYS A 117 10.31 -8.34 -12.54
N VAL A 118 10.29 -7.42 -13.50
CA VAL A 118 10.77 -6.06 -13.29
C VAL A 118 9.64 -5.21 -12.71
N SER A 119 9.91 -4.58 -11.57
CA SER A 119 8.99 -3.63 -10.93
C SER A 119 9.63 -2.25 -10.82
N PHE A 120 8.80 -1.21 -10.80
CA PHE A 120 9.25 0.18 -10.66
C PHE A 120 8.20 1.03 -9.94
N GLY A 121 8.65 2.08 -9.26
CA GLY A 121 7.78 2.99 -8.53
C GLY A 121 6.93 3.85 -9.46
N MET A 122 5.71 4.18 -9.03
CA MET A 122 4.75 4.98 -9.81
C MET A 122 5.24 6.42 -10.09
N ALA A 123 6.10 6.96 -9.25
CA ALA A 123 6.72 8.28 -9.41
C ALA A 123 8.18 8.22 -9.87
N SER A 124 8.68 7.07 -10.31
CA SER A 124 10.01 6.90 -10.89
C SER A 124 10.10 7.55 -12.27
N ALA A 125 11.32 7.88 -12.70
CA ALA A 125 11.56 8.42 -14.05
C ALA A 125 10.98 7.52 -15.13
N ARG A 126 11.08 6.20 -14.99
CA ARG A 126 10.48 5.23 -15.92
C ARG A 126 8.96 5.34 -15.99
N ALA A 127 8.29 5.41 -14.85
CA ALA A 127 6.83 5.55 -14.82
C ALA A 127 6.37 6.90 -15.40
N VAL A 128 7.10 7.98 -15.09
CA VAL A 128 6.84 9.31 -15.64
C VAL A 128 7.01 9.31 -17.17
N ALA A 129 8.10 8.75 -17.67
CA ALA A 129 8.35 8.67 -19.12
C ALA A 129 7.24 7.89 -19.86
N ASN A 130 6.79 6.76 -19.28
CA ASN A 130 5.71 5.96 -19.86
C ASN A 130 4.39 6.73 -19.89
N ARG A 131 4.01 7.41 -18.80
CA ARG A 131 2.76 8.18 -18.71
C ARG A 131 2.73 9.37 -19.65
N THR A 132 3.87 10.00 -19.88
CA THR A 132 3.98 11.24 -20.64
C THR A 132 4.39 11.03 -22.09
N ALA A 133 4.43 9.79 -22.57
CA ALA A 133 4.88 9.46 -23.92
C ALA A 133 4.10 10.19 -25.05
N GLY A 134 2.82 10.50 -24.81
CA GLY A 134 1.97 11.26 -25.74
C GLY A 134 1.95 12.78 -25.51
N GLU A 135 2.71 13.30 -24.54
CA GLU A 135 2.73 14.73 -24.22
C GLU A 135 3.79 15.49 -25.02
N SER A 136 3.73 16.84 -24.97
CA SER A 136 4.75 17.69 -25.57
C SER A 136 6.15 17.44 -24.96
N ALA A 137 7.20 17.71 -25.73
CA ALA A 137 8.59 17.59 -25.24
C ALA A 137 8.85 18.47 -24.01
N TYR A 138 8.25 19.65 -23.95
CA TYR A 138 8.35 20.57 -22.83
C TYR A 138 7.67 20.01 -21.58
N ASP A 139 6.46 19.49 -21.67
CA ASP A 139 5.72 18.93 -20.53
C ASP A 139 6.41 17.68 -19.99
N ARG A 140 6.91 16.82 -20.88
CA ARG A 140 7.74 15.65 -20.47
C ARG A 140 8.98 16.06 -19.71
N ALA A 141 9.73 17.03 -20.23
CA ALA A 141 10.93 17.53 -19.58
C ALA A 141 10.61 18.11 -18.20
N ARG A 142 9.56 18.92 -18.10
CA ARG A 142 9.12 19.52 -16.82
C ARG A 142 8.70 18.47 -15.80
N LYS A 143 7.94 17.46 -16.20
CA LYS A 143 7.49 16.38 -15.32
C LYS A 143 8.60 15.41 -14.95
N GLY A 144 9.68 15.32 -15.76
CA GLY A 144 10.86 14.50 -15.50
C GLY A 144 11.95 15.17 -14.66
N LEU A 145 11.76 16.43 -14.25
CA LEU A 145 12.76 17.17 -13.48
C LEU A 145 13.00 16.61 -12.06
N TYR A 146 12.03 15.89 -11.52
CA TYR A 146 12.11 15.35 -10.17
C TYR A 146 11.66 13.88 -10.15
N GLU A 147 12.52 13.03 -9.62
CA GLU A 147 12.28 11.59 -9.54
C GLU A 147 12.02 11.18 -8.09
N GLU A 148 10.90 10.49 -7.88
CA GLU A 148 10.58 9.83 -6.63
C GLU A 148 10.26 8.36 -6.91
N GLY A 149 11.07 7.45 -6.38
CA GLY A 149 10.87 6.02 -6.56
C GLY A 149 11.96 5.34 -7.38
N ILE A 150 12.02 4.03 -7.24
CA ILE A 150 13.01 3.18 -7.90
C ILE A 150 12.54 2.87 -9.32
N SER A 151 13.36 3.19 -10.32
CA SER A 151 13.04 3.00 -11.75
C SER A 151 13.18 1.56 -12.24
N SER A 152 13.89 0.69 -11.51
CA SER A 152 14.03 -0.72 -11.86
C SER A 152 14.38 -1.55 -10.63
N SER A 153 13.62 -2.60 -10.39
CA SER A 153 13.89 -3.60 -9.35
C SER A 153 13.51 -4.98 -9.84
N ARG A 154 14.26 -6.00 -9.42
CA ARG A 154 13.95 -7.40 -9.72
C ARG A 154 13.13 -7.98 -8.58
N MET A 155 11.92 -8.40 -8.86
CA MET A 155 11.03 -9.06 -7.95
C MET A 155 11.09 -10.56 -8.25
N TYR A 156 11.91 -11.26 -7.47
CA TYR A 156 12.10 -12.70 -7.64
C TYR A 156 10.86 -13.47 -7.21
N LEU A 157 10.49 -14.46 -8.01
CA LEU A 157 9.44 -15.41 -7.64
C LEU A 157 10.00 -16.43 -6.65
N ASP A 158 9.21 -16.78 -5.64
CA ASP A 158 9.51 -17.95 -4.81
C ASP A 158 9.18 -19.22 -5.62
N PRO A 159 10.17 -20.08 -5.96
CA PRO A 159 9.89 -21.25 -6.76
C PRO A 159 8.99 -22.29 -6.06
N ALA A 160 8.89 -22.23 -4.75
CA ALA A 160 8.01 -23.12 -3.98
C ALA A 160 6.58 -22.59 -3.90
N ARG A 161 6.40 -21.26 -3.99
CA ARG A 161 5.10 -20.57 -3.85
C ARG A 161 5.03 -19.36 -4.78
N PRO A 162 4.96 -19.56 -6.10
CA PRO A 162 5.09 -18.49 -7.08
C PRO A 162 3.76 -17.73 -7.36
N GLY A 163 2.65 -18.20 -6.82
CA GLY A 163 1.32 -17.63 -7.06
C GLY A 163 0.91 -16.60 -6.02
N VAL A 164 0.03 -15.68 -6.42
CA VAL A 164 -0.58 -14.71 -5.49
C VAL A 164 -1.46 -15.41 -4.46
N GLU A 165 -2.06 -16.54 -4.82
CA GLU A 165 -2.92 -17.35 -3.95
C GLU A 165 -2.13 -17.86 -2.73
N ASP A 166 -0.90 -18.32 -2.92
CA ASP A 166 -0.01 -18.76 -1.84
C ASP A 166 0.26 -17.64 -0.82
N LEU A 167 0.46 -16.40 -1.32
CA LEU A 167 0.66 -15.25 -0.47
C LEU A 167 -0.61 -14.84 0.27
N ILE A 168 -1.77 -14.92 -0.38
CA ILE A 168 -3.07 -14.64 0.26
C ILE A 168 -3.32 -15.65 1.38
N ASP A 169 -3.04 -16.91 1.18
CA ASP A 169 -3.19 -17.96 2.20
C ASP A 169 -2.29 -17.69 3.41
N GLU A 170 -1.03 -17.31 3.16
CA GLU A 170 -0.09 -16.92 4.23
C GLU A 170 -0.59 -15.70 5.01
N ILE A 171 -1.06 -14.66 4.30
CA ILE A 171 -1.62 -13.45 4.92
C ILE A 171 -2.83 -13.80 5.77
N CYS A 172 -3.78 -14.56 5.23
CA CYS A 172 -4.98 -14.95 5.95
C CYS A 172 -4.67 -15.80 7.19
N ALA A 173 -3.73 -16.74 7.07
CA ALA A 173 -3.28 -17.54 8.21
C ALA A 173 -2.65 -16.66 9.29
N GLY A 174 -1.79 -15.72 8.92
CA GLY A 174 -1.16 -14.80 9.85
C GLY A 174 -2.14 -13.85 10.53
N VAL A 175 -3.12 -13.32 9.80
CA VAL A 175 -4.17 -12.46 10.37
C VAL A 175 -5.05 -13.25 11.35
N ARG A 176 -5.44 -14.49 11.01
CA ARG A 176 -6.20 -15.37 11.91
C ARG A 176 -5.42 -15.69 13.18
N SER A 177 -4.14 -15.97 13.06
CA SER A 177 -3.26 -16.20 14.20
C SER A 177 -3.17 -14.96 15.09
N ALA A 178 -2.98 -13.77 14.52
CA ALA A 178 -2.97 -12.52 15.26
C ALA A 178 -4.29 -12.28 16.01
N ALA A 179 -5.43 -12.50 15.35
CA ALA A 179 -6.76 -12.40 15.97
C ALA A 179 -6.92 -13.38 17.16
N THR A 180 -6.41 -14.61 17.02
CA THR A 180 -6.44 -15.61 18.10
C THR A 180 -5.66 -15.15 19.31
N TYR A 181 -4.43 -14.64 19.13
CA TYR A 181 -3.62 -14.12 20.25
C TYR A 181 -4.23 -12.86 20.87
N ALA A 182 -4.89 -12.03 20.09
CA ALA A 182 -5.58 -10.84 20.58
C ALA A 182 -6.95 -11.14 21.22
N GLY A 183 -7.43 -12.39 21.19
CA GLY A 183 -8.78 -12.75 21.66
C GLY A 183 -9.91 -12.15 20.82
N ALA A 184 -9.63 -11.77 19.59
CA ALA A 184 -10.58 -11.12 18.70
C ALA A 184 -11.41 -12.15 17.94
N THR A 185 -12.74 -12.01 17.96
CA THR A 185 -13.69 -12.85 17.24
C THR A 185 -14.14 -12.25 15.90
N THR A 186 -13.87 -10.97 15.68
CA THR A 186 -14.12 -10.23 14.44
C THR A 186 -12.96 -9.30 14.13
N LEU A 187 -12.81 -8.87 12.88
CA LEU A 187 -11.77 -7.91 12.49
C LEU A 187 -11.89 -6.55 13.21
N ALA A 188 -13.11 -6.15 13.57
CA ALA A 188 -13.36 -4.91 14.30
C ALA A 188 -12.83 -4.92 15.75
N LEU A 189 -12.68 -6.10 16.37
CA LEU A 189 -12.21 -6.24 17.75
C LEU A 189 -10.67 -6.29 17.86
N VAL A 190 -9.95 -6.48 16.77
CA VAL A 190 -8.49 -6.41 16.76
C VAL A 190 -8.01 -4.98 17.09
N VAL A 191 -8.90 -4.00 16.95
CA VAL A 191 -8.53 -2.62 16.70
C VAL A 191 -8.03 -1.82 17.93
N VAL A 192 -8.48 -1.99 19.15
CA VAL A 192 -8.18 -0.94 20.14
C VAL A 192 -7.86 -1.44 21.55
N ASP A 193 -8.48 -2.49 22.03
CA ASP A 193 -8.40 -2.83 23.46
C ASP A 193 -7.10 -3.55 23.87
N ASN A 194 -6.36 -4.12 22.91
CA ASN A 194 -5.17 -4.93 23.22
C ASN A 194 -3.81 -4.25 22.98
N LEU A 195 -3.78 -3.09 22.33
CA LEU A 195 -2.52 -2.33 22.16
C LEU A 195 -2.17 -1.48 23.40
N GLY A 196 -3.07 -1.38 24.37
CA GLY A 196 -2.87 -0.67 25.64
C GLY A 196 -2.73 -1.56 26.88
N ALA A 197 -2.93 -2.86 26.76
CA ALA A 197 -2.76 -3.81 27.86
C ALA A 197 -1.43 -4.56 27.72
N GLY A 198 -0.33 -3.85 27.87
CA GLY A 198 0.92 -4.46 28.31
C GLY A 198 0.81 -4.78 29.80
N PRO A 199 1.47 -5.84 30.29
CA PRO A 199 1.51 -6.16 31.69
C PRO A 199 2.17 -5.05 32.49
#